data_5c5c8b5b2cc37f389ed40708ed8ddeed
#
_entry.id   5c5c8b5b2cc37f389ed40708ed8ddeed
#
_cell.length_a   1.000
_cell.length_b   1.000
_cell.length_c   1.000
_cell.angle_alpha   90.00
_cell.angle_beta   90.00
_cell.angle_gamma   90.00
#
_symmetry.space_group_name_H-M   'P 1'
#
loop_
_entity.id
_entity.type
_entity.pdbx_description
1 polymer ?
#
loop_
_entity_poly.entity_id
_entity_poly.type
_entity_poly.pdbx_seq_one_letter_code
_entity_poly.pdbx_strand_id
1 'polypeptide(L)'
;NLGANTLLAVSLAFARATACSSKMSLHHYFSEILGVKPKMPRLTVNLFSGGKHAGEQVSIQDVLIVPNAESIKESLASVYEVYQSAADGMLERFDMRALTADEGGLAPSFENSIQVLEEACSAIERAGLKPGQEMHLAVDVASSHFYKEEKYELDGESLSGQEMIQTLNEWGSRFPLVSIEDGLHEEAWEFWPELTQALDNLCLTLGDD
;
A
#
# COMPACT_ATOMS: atom_id res chain seq x y z
N ASN A 1 -27.88 5.65 -14.12
CA ASN A 1 -26.90 5.64 -13.02
C ASN A 1 -25.79 6.64 -13.32
N LEU A 2 -25.37 7.41 -12.32
CA LEU A 2 -24.18 8.25 -12.40
C LEU A 2 -22.98 7.40 -11.98
N GLY A 3 -21.87 7.50 -12.71
CA GLY A 3 -20.62 6.81 -12.34
C GLY A 3 -20.00 7.39 -11.06
N ALA A 4 -19.17 6.60 -10.38
CA ALA A 4 -18.52 6.99 -9.13
C ALA A 4 -17.70 8.29 -9.28
N ASN A 5 -16.98 8.43 -10.37
CA ASN A 5 -16.22 9.65 -10.71
C ASN A 5 -17.09 10.91 -10.75
N THR A 6 -18.31 10.82 -11.29
CA THR A 6 -19.26 11.95 -11.34
C THR A 6 -19.76 12.29 -9.94
N LEU A 7 -20.13 11.28 -9.14
CA LEU A 7 -20.58 11.47 -7.77
C LEU A 7 -19.48 12.10 -6.90
N LEU A 8 -18.24 11.60 -7.02
CA LEU A 8 -17.08 12.14 -6.31
C LEU A 8 -16.79 13.59 -6.72
N ALA A 9 -16.79 13.90 -8.03
CA ALA A 9 -16.53 15.25 -8.52
C ALA A 9 -17.56 16.26 -7.98
N VAL A 10 -18.86 15.91 -7.99
CA VAL A 10 -19.92 16.78 -7.45
C VAL A 10 -19.79 16.93 -5.93
N SER A 11 -19.52 15.86 -5.19
CA SER A 11 -19.32 15.88 -3.74
C SER A 11 -18.15 16.78 -3.34
N LEU A 12 -17.02 16.65 -4.02
CA LEU A 12 -15.82 17.49 -3.77
C LEU A 12 -16.07 18.96 -4.15
N ALA A 13 -16.75 19.23 -5.26
CA ALA A 13 -17.10 20.59 -5.67
C ALA A 13 -18.01 21.26 -4.64
N PHE A 14 -19.01 20.55 -4.14
CA PHE A 14 -19.91 21.04 -3.10
C PHE A 14 -19.18 21.32 -1.78
N ALA A 15 -18.33 20.37 -1.33
CA ALA A 15 -17.57 20.54 -0.11
C ALA A 15 -16.61 21.75 -0.21
N ARG A 16 -15.92 21.93 -1.34
CA ARG A 16 -15.04 23.09 -1.61
C ARG A 16 -15.81 24.39 -1.61
N ALA A 17 -16.99 24.46 -2.26
CA ALA A 17 -17.82 25.65 -2.31
C ALA A 17 -18.30 26.04 -0.90
N THR A 18 -18.74 25.07 -0.09
CA THR A 18 -19.22 25.32 1.28
C THR A 18 -18.06 25.78 2.18
N ALA A 19 -16.89 25.13 2.13
CA ALA A 19 -15.72 25.55 2.88
C ALA A 19 -15.30 27.01 2.50
N CYS A 20 -15.27 27.32 1.22
CA CYS A 20 -14.96 28.66 0.72
C CYS A 20 -15.98 29.72 1.21
N SER A 21 -17.27 29.41 1.14
CA SER A 21 -18.35 30.28 1.64
C SER A 21 -18.22 30.55 3.15
N SER A 22 -17.78 29.54 3.90
CA SER A 22 -17.54 29.63 5.35
C SER A 22 -16.14 30.21 5.69
N LYS A 23 -15.35 30.59 4.68
CA LYS A 23 -13.97 31.13 4.83
C LYS A 23 -13.03 30.19 5.60
N MET A 24 -13.19 28.90 5.42
CA MET A 24 -12.34 27.89 6.04
C MET A 24 -11.64 27.01 4.99
N SER A 25 -10.54 26.37 5.39
CA SER A 25 -9.89 25.36 4.55
C SER A 25 -10.72 24.07 4.48
N LEU A 26 -10.56 23.29 3.42
CA LEU A 26 -11.35 22.07 3.20
C LEU A 26 -11.15 21.05 4.33
N HIS A 27 -9.93 20.89 4.84
CA HIS A 27 -9.67 19.97 5.95
C HIS A 27 -10.33 20.42 7.27
N HIS A 28 -10.42 21.73 7.53
CA HIS A 28 -11.18 22.25 8.68
C HIS A 28 -12.67 22.03 8.50
N TYR A 29 -13.21 22.23 7.29
CA TYR A 29 -14.60 21.94 6.99
C TYR A 29 -14.98 20.48 7.29
N PHE A 30 -14.18 19.53 6.83
CA PHE A 30 -14.38 18.11 7.15
C PHE A 30 -14.20 17.80 8.63
N SER A 31 -13.22 18.44 9.27
CA SER A 31 -13.00 18.30 10.71
C SER A 31 -14.22 18.72 11.53
N GLU A 32 -14.87 19.84 11.18
CA GLU A 32 -16.09 20.30 11.84
C GLU A 32 -17.26 19.34 11.63
N ILE A 33 -17.50 18.88 10.38
CA ILE A 33 -18.57 17.93 10.08
C ILE A 33 -18.40 16.63 10.87
N LEU A 34 -17.19 16.12 10.96
CA LEU A 34 -16.89 14.84 11.62
C LEU A 34 -16.69 14.97 13.13
N GLY A 35 -16.55 16.19 13.65
CA GLY A 35 -16.25 16.43 15.06
C GLY A 35 -14.88 15.92 15.48
N VAL A 36 -13.90 15.85 14.57
CA VAL A 36 -12.55 15.33 14.80
C VAL A 36 -11.49 16.42 14.61
N LYS A 37 -10.39 16.32 15.36
CA LYS A 37 -9.24 17.21 15.12
C LYS A 37 -8.42 16.72 13.92
N PRO A 38 -8.06 17.61 12.98
CA PRO A 38 -7.17 17.24 11.88
C PRO A 38 -5.82 16.75 12.42
N LYS A 39 -5.31 15.69 11.82
CA LYS A 39 -3.96 15.20 12.07
C LYS A 39 -3.24 15.03 10.73
N MET A 40 -1.94 15.27 10.72
CA MET A 40 -1.11 14.90 9.57
C MET A 40 -1.09 13.38 9.45
N PRO A 41 -1.47 12.81 8.29
CA PRO A 41 -1.35 11.36 8.08
C PRO A 41 0.12 10.94 8.05
N ARG A 42 0.38 9.67 8.31
CA ARG A 42 1.69 9.09 8.05
C ARG A 42 1.91 9.03 6.53
N LEU A 43 3.17 9.19 6.13
CA LEU A 43 3.53 8.98 4.73
C LEU A 43 3.43 7.49 4.39
N THR A 44 2.95 7.20 3.18
CA THR A 44 3.07 5.90 2.52
C THR A 44 3.77 6.16 1.19
N VAL A 45 4.90 5.51 0.95
CA VAL A 45 5.74 5.79 -0.23
C VAL A 45 6.12 4.48 -0.89
N ASN A 46 5.88 4.37 -2.19
CA ASN A 46 6.23 3.18 -2.97
C ASN A 46 7.74 2.94 -2.93
N LEU A 47 8.14 1.75 -2.49
CA LEU A 47 9.52 1.30 -2.48
C LEU A 47 9.78 0.36 -3.64
N PHE A 48 8.94 -0.65 -3.77
CA PHE A 48 9.00 -1.61 -4.86
C PHE A 48 7.66 -1.71 -5.56
N SER A 49 7.69 -1.74 -6.88
CA SER A 49 6.51 -1.91 -7.73
C SER A 49 6.58 -3.22 -8.52
N GLY A 50 5.44 -3.84 -8.66
CA GLY A 50 5.19 -5.04 -9.47
C GLY A 50 3.92 -4.89 -10.30
N GLY A 51 3.20 -5.97 -10.51
CA GLY A 51 1.92 -5.98 -11.19
C GLY A 51 1.94 -5.23 -12.51
N LYS A 52 0.86 -4.57 -12.84
CA LYS A 52 0.73 -3.78 -14.09
C LYS A 52 1.64 -2.54 -14.12
N HIS A 53 2.04 -2.01 -12.98
CA HIS A 53 2.90 -0.83 -12.89
C HIS A 53 4.35 -1.10 -13.32
N ALA A 54 4.79 -2.36 -13.28
CA ALA A 54 6.19 -2.74 -13.50
C ALA A 54 6.38 -3.94 -14.45
N GLY A 55 5.42 -4.21 -15.33
CA GLY A 55 5.54 -5.28 -16.34
C GLY A 55 5.23 -6.68 -15.82
N GLU A 56 4.48 -6.79 -14.74
CA GLU A 56 3.91 -8.06 -14.19
C GLU A 56 4.97 -9.10 -13.77
N GLN A 57 6.16 -8.65 -13.33
CA GLN A 57 7.22 -9.56 -12.88
C GLN A 57 6.91 -10.23 -11.53
N VAL A 58 6.02 -9.65 -10.72
CA VAL A 58 5.38 -10.26 -9.54
C VAL A 58 3.90 -9.90 -9.54
N SER A 59 3.09 -10.64 -8.81
CA SER A 59 1.63 -10.48 -8.84
C SER A 59 1.16 -9.19 -8.15
N ILE A 60 1.73 -8.86 -6.97
CA ILE A 60 1.35 -7.67 -6.20
C ILE A 60 1.81 -6.38 -6.86
N GLN A 61 1.05 -5.30 -6.67
CA GLN A 61 1.28 -4.05 -7.35
C GLN A 61 2.38 -3.21 -6.70
N ASP A 62 2.27 -2.93 -5.39
CA ASP A 62 3.25 -2.08 -4.71
C ASP A 62 3.53 -2.55 -3.27
N VAL A 63 4.79 -2.46 -2.88
CA VAL A 63 5.21 -2.53 -1.48
C VAL A 63 5.71 -1.15 -1.06
N LEU A 64 5.06 -0.60 -0.03
CA LEU A 64 5.26 0.76 0.43
C LEU A 64 5.99 0.78 1.77
N ILE A 65 6.79 1.82 2.00
CA ILE A 65 7.38 2.12 3.30
C ILE A 65 6.59 3.20 4.03
N VAL A 66 6.41 3.00 5.33
CA VAL A 66 5.58 3.86 6.19
C VAL A 66 6.39 4.27 7.42
N PRO A 67 7.00 5.46 7.42
CA PRO A 67 7.83 5.91 8.52
C PRO A 67 7.03 6.13 9.80
N ASN A 68 7.65 5.83 10.93
CA ASN A 68 7.11 6.11 12.26
C ASN A 68 7.94 7.20 12.94
N ALA A 69 7.82 8.43 12.45
CA ALA A 69 8.55 9.59 12.94
C ALA A 69 7.60 10.67 13.44
N GLU A 70 8.09 11.57 14.30
CA GLU A 70 7.28 12.63 14.90
C GLU A 70 7.02 13.81 13.97
N SER A 71 7.86 13.98 12.95
CA SER A 71 7.76 15.10 11.99
C SER A 71 7.84 14.63 10.54
N ILE A 72 7.24 15.41 9.64
CA ILE A 72 7.35 15.19 8.18
C ILE A 72 8.80 15.26 7.71
N LYS A 73 9.62 16.13 8.31
CA LYS A 73 11.04 16.24 7.95
C LYS A 73 11.80 14.95 8.25
N GLU A 74 11.60 14.38 9.43
CA GLU A 74 12.21 13.08 9.81
C GLU A 74 11.66 11.94 8.96
N SER A 75 10.34 11.94 8.72
CA SER A 75 9.72 10.96 7.82
C SER A 75 10.34 10.97 6.42
N LEU A 76 10.52 12.15 5.82
CA LEU A 76 11.13 12.29 4.50
C LEU A 76 12.61 11.87 4.49
N ALA A 77 13.36 12.17 5.56
CA ALA A 77 14.75 11.75 5.68
C ALA A 77 14.86 10.22 5.75
N SER A 78 14.08 9.56 6.61
CA SER A 78 14.09 8.11 6.72
C SER A 78 13.58 7.40 5.45
N VAL A 79 12.57 7.94 4.78
CA VAL A 79 12.12 7.44 3.46
C VAL A 79 13.25 7.52 2.44
N TYR A 80 13.96 8.64 2.37
CA TYR A 80 15.07 8.81 1.45
C TYR A 80 16.19 7.79 1.71
N GLU A 81 16.61 7.60 2.96
CA GLU A 81 17.65 6.63 3.33
C GLU A 81 17.27 5.19 2.97
N VAL A 82 16.02 4.78 3.24
CA VAL A 82 15.55 3.44 2.88
C VAL A 82 15.46 3.28 1.37
N TYR A 83 14.97 4.29 0.65
CA TYR A 83 14.87 4.24 -0.81
C TYR A 83 16.27 4.14 -1.46
N GLN A 84 17.26 4.90 -0.98
CA GLN A 84 18.64 4.79 -1.47
C GLN A 84 19.23 3.41 -1.15
N SER A 85 19.02 2.91 0.06
CA SER A 85 19.44 1.56 0.44
C SER A 85 18.85 0.47 -0.46
N ALA A 86 17.56 0.60 -0.83
CA ALA A 86 16.92 -0.30 -1.78
C ALA A 86 17.53 -0.16 -3.19
N ALA A 87 17.75 1.07 -3.66
CA ALA A 87 18.34 1.35 -4.96
C ALA A 87 19.76 0.79 -5.11
N ASP A 88 20.58 0.92 -4.07
CA ASP A 88 21.93 0.33 -4.02
C ASP A 88 21.85 -1.21 -4.07
N GLY A 89 20.87 -1.79 -3.35
CA GLY A 89 20.60 -3.22 -3.37
C GLY A 89 20.23 -3.77 -4.75
N MET A 90 19.66 -2.95 -5.65
CA MET A 90 19.31 -3.41 -7.01
C MET A 90 20.52 -3.90 -7.79
N LEU A 91 21.62 -3.17 -7.75
CA LEU A 91 22.84 -3.55 -8.44
C LEU A 91 23.51 -4.77 -7.77
N GLU A 92 23.62 -4.76 -6.46
CA GLU A 92 24.34 -5.77 -5.70
C GLU A 92 23.64 -7.14 -5.68
N ARG A 93 22.32 -7.16 -5.61
CA ARG A 93 21.52 -8.38 -5.37
C ARG A 93 20.80 -8.89 -6.60
N PHE A 94 20.43 -8.00 -7.52
CA PHE A 94 19.66 -8.33 -8.72
C PHE A 94 20.43 -8.08 -10.03
N ASP A 95 21.66 -7.56 -9.96
CA ASP A 95 22.47 -7.14 -11.13
C ASP A 95 21.68 -6.19 -12.07
N MET A 96 20.86 -5.33 -11.48
CA MET A 96 19.97 -4.42 -12.17
C MET A 96 20.24 -2.96 -11.81
N ARG A 97 19.99 -2.06 -12.75
CA ARG A 97 19.96 -0.63 -12.45
C ARG A 97 18.72 -0.29 -11.62
N ALA A 98 18.82 0.73 -10.77
CA ALA A 98 17.70 1.29 -10.03
C ALA A 98 16.76 2.06 -10.98
N LEU A 99 15.97 1.32 -11.76
CA LEU A 99 14.94 1.86 -12.64
C LEU A 99 13.62 1.91 -11.85
N THR A 100 12.89 3.00 -12.05
CA THR A 100 11.58 3.20 -11.44
C THR A 100 10.47 2.79 -12.38
N ALA A 101 9.45 2.16 -11.83
CA ALA A 101 8.16 1.93 -12.48
C ALA A 101 7.27 3.18 -12.42
N ASP A 102 6.05 3.07 -12.88
CA ASP A 102 5.01 4.07 -12.65
C ASP A 102 4.92 4.30 -11.13
N GLU A 103 4.50 5.43 -10.67
CA GLU A 103 4.44 5.80 -9.24
C GLU A 103 5.79 5.81 -8.47
N GLY A 104 6.91 5.54 -9.13
CA GLY A 104 8.25 5.76 -8.60
C GLY A 104 8.86 4.64 -7.77
N GLY A 105 8.19 3.50 -7.61
CA GLY A 105 8.76 2.30 -6.97
C GLY A 105 9.85 1.67 -7.83
N LEU A 106 10.85 1.04 -7.20
CA LEU A 106 11.88 0.25 -7.86
C LEU A 106 11.28 -1.07 -8.35
N ALA A 107 11.70 -1.54 -9.52
CA ALA A 107 11.08 -2.71 -10.17
C ALA A 107 12.11 -3.78 -10.58
N PRO A 108 12.80 -4.44 -9.65
CA PRO A 108 13.67 -5.57 -9.96
C PRO A 108 12.85 -6.82 -10.30
N SER A 109 13.50 -7.79 -10.93
CA SER A 109 12.89 -9.10 -11.20
C SER A 109 12.86 -9.96 -9.93
N PHE A 110 11.83 -9.82 -9.12
CA PHE A 110 11.59 -10.67 -7.98
C PHE A 110 11.04 -12.04 -8.42
N GLU A 111 11.28 -13.07 -7.62
CA GLU A 111 10.77 -14.42 -7.87
C GLU A 111 9.30 -14.59 -7.44
N ASN A 112 8.90 -13.87 -6.38
CA ASN A 112 7.54 -13.92 -5.82
C ASN A 112 7.30 -12.73 -4.86
N SER A 113 6.06 -12.56 -4.42
CA SER A 113 5.63 -11.48 -3.52
C SER A 113 6.30 -11.51 -2.14
N ILE A 114 6.63 -12.70 -1.63
CA ILE A 114 7.34 -12.84 -0.35
C ILE A 114 8.75 -12.23 -0.44
N GLN A 115 9.45 -12.46 -1.55
CA GLN A 115 10.79 -11.89 -1.76
C GLN A 115 10.76 -10.36 -1.79
N VAL A 116 9.69 -9.75 -2.33
CA VAL A 116 9.52 -8.28 -2.30
C VAL A 116 9.45 -7.77 -0.85
N LEU A 117 8.62 -8.41 -0.01
CA LEU A 117 8.47 -8.04 1.40
C LEU A 117 9.76 -8.25 2.21
N GLU A 118 10.46 -9.35 1.97
CA GLU A 118 11.77 -9.65 2.60
C GLU A 118 12.83 -8.62 2.19
N GLU A 119 12.89 -8.26 0.91
CA GLU A 119 13.81 -7.25 0.42
C GLU A 119 13.50 -5.85 0.97
N ALA A 120 12.22 -5.51 1.12
CA ALA A 120 11.81 -4.26 1.75
C ALA A 120 12.27 -4.18 3.21
N CYS A 121 12.11 -5.25 3.98
CA CYS A 121 12.66 -5.35 5.34
C CYS A 121 14.20 -5.22 5.35
N SER A 122 14.87 -5.92 4.44
CA SER A 122 16.33 -5.84 4.29
C SER A 122 16.83 -4.43 3.96
N ALA A 123 16.09 -3.71 3.08
CA ALA A 123 16.44 -2.32 2.73
C ALA A 123 16.32 -1.38 3.94
N ILE A 124 15.28 -1.57 4.78
CA ILE A 124 15.10 -0.83 6.03
C ILE A 124 16.28 -1.10 6.98
N GLU A 125 16.67 -2.36 7.16
CA GLU A 125 17.78 -2.74 8.04
C GLU A 125 19.13 -2.20 7.54
N ARG A 126 19.40 -2.27 6.23
CA ARG A 126 20.62 -1.70 5.63
C ARG A 126 20.69 -0.18 5.76
N ALA A 127 19.54 0.50 5.79
CA ALA A 127 19.44 1.94 6.09
C ALA A 127 19.69 2.25 7.58
N GLY A 128 19.91 1.24 8.43
CA GLY A 128 20.15 1.40 9.86
C GLY A 128 18.88 1.59 10.69
N LEU A 129 17.70 1.35 10.11
CA LEU A 129 16.41 1.46 10.77
C LEU A 129 15.86 0.08 11.18
N LYS A 130 14.92 0.08 12.11
CA LYS A 130 14.30 -1.16 12.63
C LYS A 130 12.90 -1.36 11.99
N PRO A 131 12.71 -2.44 11.18
CA PRO A 131 11.40 -2.80 10.68
C PRO A 131 10.39 -2.99 11.84
N GLY A 132 9.18 -2.44 11.68
CA GLY A 132 8.12 -2.53 12.67
C GLY A 132 8.25 -1.60 13.88
N GLN A 133 9.33 -0.82 13.95
CA GLN A 133 9.53 0.19 15.00
C GLN A 133 9.70 1.59 14.42
N GLU A 134 10.70 1.80 13.59
CA GLU A 134 11.04 3.10 12.99
C GLU A 134 10.48 3.22 11.56
N MET A 135 10.36 2.11 10.87
CA MET A 135 9.76 2.00 9.53
C MET A 135 8.87 0.76 9.48
N HIS A 136 7.66 0.92 8.97
CA HIS A 136 6.72 -0.16 8.70
C HIS A 136 6.57 -0.35 7.18
N LEU A 137 5.88 -1.41 6.81
CA LEU A 137 5.50 -1.67 5.43
C LEU A 137 3.98 -1.51 5.27
N ALA A 138 3.57 -1.26 4.04
CA ALA A 138 2.22 -1.45 3.56
C ALA A 138 2.30 -2.19 2.22
N VAL A 139 1.24 -2.84 1.82
CA VAL A 139 1.17 -3.53 0.52
C VAL A 139 -0.14 -3.19 -0.17
N ASP A 140 -0.03 -2.83 -1.44
CA ASP A 140 -1.13 -2.81 -2.38
C ASP A 140 -1.05 -4.09 -3.23
N VAL A 141 -2.01 -4.96 -3.00
CA VAL A 141 -2.07 -6.27 -3.66
C VAL A 141 -2.66 -6.15 -5.06
N ALA A 142 -3.61 -5.22 -5.24
CA ALA A 142 -4.39 -5.01 -6.47
C ALA A 142 -4.91 -6.34 -7.04
N SER A 143 -5.51 -7.16 -6.20
CA SER A 143 -5.82 -8.58 -6.47
C SER A 143 -6.81 -8.78 -7.61
N SER A 144 -7.63 -7.78 -7.94
CA SER A 144 -8.51 -7.79 -9.10
C SER A 144 -7.75 -8.00 -10.42
N HIS A 145 -6.47 -7.63 -10.49
CA HIS A 145 -5.64 -7.75 -11.69
C HIS A 145 -5.28 -9.21 -12.03
N PHE A 146 -5.17 -10.06 -11.02
CA PHE A 146 -4.86 -11.48 -11.20
C PHE A 146 -5.99 -12.42 -10.76
N TYR A 147 -7.21 -11.88 -10.59
CA TYR A 147 -8.42 -12.68 -10.36
C TYR A 147 -9.01 -13.17 -11.67
N LYS A 148 -9.12 -14.49 -11.84
CA LYS A 148 -9.64 -15.17 -13.04
C LYS A 148 -10.40 -16.42 -12.64
N GLU A 149 -11.55 -16.66 -13.26
CA GLU A 149 -12.34 -17.90 -13.05
C GLU A 149 -12.60 -18.21 -11.57
N GLU A 150 -12.98 -17.18 -10.80
CA GLU A 150 -13.25 -17.27 -9.35
C GLU A 150 -12.03 -17.65 -8.49
N LYS A 151 -10.81 -17.44 -8.98
CA LYS A 151 -9.55 -17.72 -8.30
C LYS A 151 -8.54 -16.58 -8.45
N TYR A 152 -7.61 -16.52 -7.53
CA TYR A 152 -6.49 -15.59 -7.52
C TYR A 152 -5.22 -16.31 -7.99
N GLU A 153 -4.66 -15.87 -9.10
CA GLU A 153 -3.40 -16.40 -9.66
C GLU A 153 -2.21 -15.64 -9.05
N LEU A 154 -1.88 -15.95 -7.79
CA LEU A 154 -0.81 -15.30 -7.04
C LEU A 154 0.50 -16.07 -7.17
N ASP A 155 1.53 -15.46 -7.74
CA ASP A 155 2.89 -16.03 -7.87
C ASP A 155 2.93 -17.45 -8.47
N GLY A 156 1.99 -17.74 -9.40
CA GLY A 156 1.86 -19.07 -10.05
C GLY A 156 1.02 -20.08 -9.29
N GLU A 157 0.47 -19.72 -8.15
CA GLU A 157 -0.49 -20.52 -7.39
C GLU A 157 -1.92 -20.03 -7.65
N SER A 158 -2.88 -20.95 -7.75
CA SER A 158 -4.29 -20.67 -7.99
C SER A 158 -5.08 -20.81 -6.69
N LEU A 159 -5.40 -19.67 -6.05
CA LEU A 159 -5.99 -19.60 -4.72
C LEU A 159 -7.49 -19.31 -4.77
N SER A 160 -8.27 -19.95 -3.92
CA SER A 160 -9.64 -19.56 -3.60
C SER A 160 -9.66 -18.30 -2.74
N GLY A 161 -10.82 -17.66 -2.55
CA GLY A 161 -10.96 -16.50 -1.66
C GLY A 161 -10.50 -16.77 -0.23
N GLN A 162 -10.79 -17.96 0.30
CA GLN A 162 -10.37 -18.39 1.65
C GLN A 162 -8.85 -18.57 1.75
N GLU A 163 -8.22 -19.19 0.75
CA GLU A 163 -6.76 -19.36 0.70
C GLU A 163 -6.06 -18.02 0.54
N MET A 164 -6.64 -17.08 -0.23
CA MET A 164 -6.11 -15.73 -0.35
C MET A 164 -6.15 -14.99 1.00
N ILE A 165 -7.26 -15.07 1.74
CA ILE A 165 -7.36 -14.49 3.10
C ILE A 165 -6.31 -15.09 4.03
N GLN A 166 -6.10 -16.41 3.98
CA GLN A 166 -5.08 -17.06 4.80
C GLN A 166 -3.68 -16.57 4.44
N THR A 167 -3.36 -16.46 3.17
CA THR A 167 -2.07 -15.91 2.68
C THR A 167 -1.83 -14.50 3.19
N LEU A 168 -2.82 -13.62 3.08
CA LEU A 168 -2.70 -12.24 3.55
C LEU A 168 -2.57 -12.14 5.08
N ASN A 169 -3.26 -13.01 5.82
CA ASN A 169 -3.11 -13.11 7.29
C ASN A 169 -1.71 -13.58 7.69
N GLU A 170 -1.12 -14.53 6.95
CA GLU A 170 0.27 -14.96 7.15
C GLU A 170 1.26 -13.81 6.88
N TRP A 171 1.03 -13.01 5.83
CA TRP A 171 1.85 -11.82 5.57
C TRP A 171 1.75 -10.79 6.71
N GLY A 172 0.53 -10.48 7.16
CA GLY A 172 0.31 -9.57 8.28
C GLY A 172 0.95 -10.03 9.59
N SER A 173 1.05 -11.34 9.80
CA SER A 173 1.68 -11.94 10.97
C SER A 173 3.21 -11.98 10.89
N ARG A 174 3.76 -12.12 9.68
CA ARG A 174 5.19 -12.31 9.43
C ARG A 174 5.95 -11.01 9.21
N PHE A 175 5.32 -10.03 8.57
CA PHE A 175 5.94 -8.77 8.19
C PHE A 175 5.35 -7.59 8.98
N PRO A 176 6.10 -6.50 9.14
CA PRO A 176 5.65 -5.33 9.90
C PRO A 176 4.65 -4.47 9.07
N LEU A 177 3.59 -5.10 8.57
CA LEU A 177 2.56 -4.46 7.78
C LEU A 177 1.65 -3.60 8.66
N VAL A 178 1.34 -2.38 8.21
CA VAL A 178 0.34 -1.50 8.82
C VAL A 178 -0.94 -1.43 8.02
N SER A 179 -0.91 -1.82 6.75
CA SER A 179 -2.09 -1.95 5.91
C SER A 179 -1.87 -2.95 4.76
N ILE A 180 -2.97 -3.57 4.37
CA ILE A 180 -3.11 -4.37 3.15
C ILE A 180 -4.25 -3.75 2.35
N GLU A 181 -3.94 -3.30 1.14
CA GLU A 181 -4.85 -2.66 0.19
C GLU A 181 -5.21 -3.64 -0.91
N ASP A 182 -6.47 -3.60 -1.34
CA ASP A 182 -7.05 -4.42 -2.42
C ASP A 182 -6.67 -5.90 -2.35
N GLY A 183 -6.73 -6.45 -1.13
CA GLY A 183 -6.37 -7.84 -0.85
C GLY A 183 -7.30 -8.87 -1.48
N LEU A 184 -8.51 -8.46 -1.87
CA LEU A 184 -9.49 -9.28 -2.56
C LEU A 184 -10.06 -8.54 -3.76
N HIS A 185 -10.62 -9.31 -4.71
CA HIS A 185 -11.30 -8.78 -5.89
C HIS A 185 -12.38 -7.75 -5.51
N GLU A 186 -12.52 -6.69 -6.28
CA GLU A 186 -13.43 -5.55 -6.03
C GLU A 186 -14.89 -5.96 -5.79
N GLU A 187 -15.38 -7.03 -6.43
CA GLU A 187 -16.73 -7.54 -6.29
C GLU A 187 -16.87 -8.68 -5.26
N ALA A 188 -15.81 -9.07 -4.56
CA ALA A 188 -15.83 -10.19 -3.59
C ALA A 188 -16.39 -9.77 -2.21
N TRP A 189 -17.53 -9.05 -2.21
CA TRP A 189 -18.15 -8.47 -1.01
C TRP A 189 -18.42 -9.46 0.12
N GLU A 190 -18.67 -10.72 -0.19
CA GLU A 190 -18.88 -11.77 0.82
C GLU A 190 -17.62 -12.09 1.62
N PHE A 191 -16.42 -11.92 1.05
CA PHE A 191 -15.14 -12.23 1.69
C PHE A 191 -14.49 -11.04 2.40
N TRP A 192 -14.82 -9.79 2.05
CA TRP A 192 -14.23 -8.61 2.66
C TRP A 192 -14.41 -8.51 4.19
N PRO A 193 -15.59 -8.86 4.77
CA PRO A 193 -15.74 -8.90 6.23
C PRO A 193 -14.83 -9.93 6.89
N GLU A 194 -14.63 -11.09 6.25
CA GLU A 194 -13.76 -12.15 6.75
C GLU A 194 -12.29 -11.74 6.70
N LEU A 195 -11.84 -11.12 5.60
CA LEU A 195 -10.50 -10.54 5.49
C LEU A 195 -10.26 -9.50 6.59
N THR A 196 -11.19 -8.57 6.78
CA THR A 196 -11.08 -7.55 7.83
C THR A 196 -10.98 -8.18 9.23
N GLN A 197 -11.74 -9.24 9.49
CA GLN A 197 -11.67 -9.98 10.76
C GLN A 197 -10.34 -10.74 10.91
N ALA A 198 -9.83 -11.33 9.84
CA ALA A 198 -8.56 -12.08 9.87
C ALA A 198 -7.36 -11.15 10.13
N LEU A 199 -7.41 -9.92 9.63
CA LEU A 199 -6.37 -8.91 9.80
C LEU A 199 -6.57 -8.03 11.06
N ASP A 200 -7.66 -8.22 11.81
CA ASP A 200 -7.90 -7.46 13.04
C ASP A 200 -6.72 -7.65 14.02
N ASN A 201 -6.26 -6.56 14.62
CA ASN A 201 -5.05 -6.49 15.45
C ASN A 201 -3.69 -6.72 14.75
N LEU A 202 -3.65 -6.97 13.46
CA LEU A 202 -2.42 -7.05 12.66
C LEU A 202 -2.19 -5.75 11.88
N CYS A 203 -3.10 -5.41 10.98
CA CYS A 203 -3.00 -4.23 10.13
C CYS A 203 -4.38 -3.76 9.63
N LEU A 204 -4.42 -2.59 9.00
CA LEU A 204 -5.64 -2.06 8.38
C LEU A 204 -5.93 -2.76 7.05
N THR A 205 -7.21 -2.90 6.73
CA THR A 205 -7.69 -3.28 5.40
C THR A 205 -8.08 -2.01 4.66
N LEU A 206 -7.61 -1.85 3.43
CA LEU A 206 -7.92 -0.72 2.56
C LEU A 206 -8.57 -1.22 1.26
N GLY A 207 -9.31 -0.33 0.59
CA GLY A 207 -9.82 -0.50 -0.76
C GLY A 207 -9.63 0.80 -1.53
N ASP A 208 -9.12 0.71 -2.77
CA ASP A 208 -8.94 1.81 -3.71
C ASP A 208 -9.71 1.54 -5.01
N ASP A 209 -9.51 0.42 -5.66
CA ASP A 209 -10.13 0.01 -6.94
C ASP A 209 -11.57 -0.52 -6.83
#